data_d103ba2a8c68d5561e6882bb22186284
#
_entry.id   d103ba2a8c68d5561e6882bb22186284
#
_cell.length_a   1.000
_cell.length_b   1.000
_cell.length_c   1.000
_cell.angle_alpha   90.00
_cell.angle_beta   90.00
_cell.angle_gamma   90.00
#
_symmetry.space_group_name_H-M   'P 1'
#
loop_
_entity.id
_entity.type
_entity.pdbx_description
1 polymer ?
#
loop_
_entity_poly.entity_id
_entity_poly.type
_entity_poly.pdbx_seq_one_letter_code
_entity_poly.pdbx_strand_id
1 'polypeptide(L)' 'MVYTIKMNDKDFVKKLMKDGWALDRVNGSHHIMRKNGITLSVPVHKNEDLDKGIFNELLKKAGYKK' A
#
# COMPACT_ATOMS: atom_id res chain seq x y z
N MET A 1 1.66 20.60 7.40
CA MET A 1 1.58 19.22 7.88
C MET A 1 2.76 18.39 7.40
N VAL A 2 3.34 17.67 8.26
CA VAL A 2 4.50 16.86 7.91
C VAL A 2 4.05 15.44 7.64
N TYR A 3 4.35 14.94 6.46
CA TYR A 3 4.09 13.55 6.15
C TYR A 3 5.15 12.70 6.81
N THR A 4 4.71 11.73 7.55
CA THR A 4 5.62 10.74 8.09
C THR A 4 6.12 9.90 6.92
N ILE A 5 7.41 9.89 6.73
CA ILE A 5 8.01 9.16 5.62
C ILE A 5 7.88 7.67 5.81
N LYS A 6 7.87 7.25 7.06
CA LYS A 6 7.75 5.84 7.37
C LYS A 6 6.30 5.51 7.63
N MET A 7 5.80 4.54 6.91
CA MET A 7 4.46 4.05 7.13
C MET A 7 4.52 2.54 7.29
N ASN A 8 3.86 2.06 8.33
CA ASN A 8 3.75 0.65 8.59
C ASN A 8 2.95 -0.01 7.47
N ASP A 9 3.32 -1.24 7.12
CA ASP A 9 2.68 -1.94 6.02
C ASP A 9 1.17 -2.12 6.23
N LYS A 10 0.76 -2.45 7.44
CA LYS A 10 -0.66 -2.61 7.74
C LYS A 10 -1.40 -1.29 7.68
N ASP A 11 -0.75 -0.23 8.14
CA ASP A 11 -1.36 1.10 8.08
C ASP A 11 -1.55 1.55 6.64
N PHE A 12 -0.63 1.21 5.77
CA PHE A 12 -0.75 1.53 4.36
C PHE A 12 -1.94 0.81 3.74
N VAL A 13 -2.12 -0.46 4.07
CA VAL A 13 -3.27 -1.22 3.57
C VAL A 13 -4.57 -0.59 4.07
N LYS A 14 -4.62 -0.19 5.34
CA LYS A 14 -5.79 0.47 5.89
C LYS A 14 -6.09 1.78 5.16
N LYS A 15 -5.04 2.53 4.88
CA LYS A 15 -5.20 3.79 4.14
C LYS A 15 -5.77 3.53 2.76
N LEU A 16 -5.29 2.52 2.09
CA LEU A 16 -5.80 2.17 0.76
C LEU A 16 -7.28 1.80 0.83
N MET A 17 -7.66 1.00 1.80
CA MET A 17 -9.05 0.63 1.97
C MET A 17 -9.94 1.83 2.22
N LYS A 18 -9.45 2.77 3.00
CA LYS A 18 -10.16 4.00 3.29
C LYS A 18 -10.37 4.83 2.03
N ASP A 19 -9.42 4.74 1.11
CA ASP A 19 -9.47 5.49 -0.14
C ASP A 19 -10.23 4.77 -1.25
N GLY A 20 -10.86 3.65 -0.94
CA GLY A 20 -11.67 2.95 -1.91
C GLY A 20 -11.02 1.72 -2.53
N TRP A 21 -9.82 1.38 -2.11
CA TRP A 21 -9.17 0.16 -2.59
C TRP A 21 -9.80 -1.05 -1.92
N ALA A 22 -10.00 -2.10 -2.68
CA ALA A 22 -10.54 -3.35 -2.17
C ALA A 22 -9.42 -4.37 -2.06
N LEU A 23 -9.46 -5.16 -0.99
CA LEU A 23 -8.54 -6.28 -0.85
C LEU A 23 -9.03 -7.41 -1.72
N ASP A 24 -8.31 -7.69 -2.80
CA ASP A 24 -8.68 -8.76 -3.72
C ASP A 24 -8.33 -10.12 -3.15
N ARG A 25 -7.10 -10.26 -2.68
CA ARG A 25 -6.67 -11.51 -2.08
C ARG A 25 -5.34 -11.32 -1.38
N VAL A 26 -4.97 -12.29 -0.57
CA VAL A 26 -3.68 -12.32 0.08
C VAL A 26 -2.88 -13.46 -0.52
N ASN A 27 -1.74 -13.14 -1.09
CA ASN A 27 -0.86 -14.13 -1.72
C ASN A 27 0.44 -14.15 -0.93
N GLY A 28 0.60 -15.14 -0.05
CA GLY A 28 1.74 -15.18 0.84
C GLY A 28 1.73 -13.97 1.76
N SER A 29 2.79 -13.20 1.73
CA SER A 29 2.87 -11.97 2.53
C SER A 29 2.46 -10.74 1.74
N HIS A 30 1.88 -10.92 0.55
CA HIS A 30 1.46 -9.80 -0.28
C HIS A 30 -0.05 -9.64 -0.25
N HIS A 31 -0.50 -8.44 0.08
CA HIS A 31 -1.92 -8.08 0.01
C HIS A 31 -2.17 -7.45 -1.35
N ILE A 32 -3.02 -8.08 -2.13
CA ILE A 32 -3.33 -7.60 -3.49
C ILE A 32 -4.54 -6.69 -3.40
N MET A 33 -4.31 -5.41 -3.66
CA MET A 33 -5.35 -4.39 -3.61
C MET A 33 -5.78 -4.01 -5.01
N ARG A 34 -7.04 -3.64 -5.15
CA ARG A 34 -7.61 -3.34 -6.45
C ARG A 34 -8.49 -2.10 -6.41
N LYS A 35 -8.35 -1.26 -7.43
CA LYS A 35 -9.20 -0.09 -7.59
C LYS A 35 -9.17 0.35 -9.04
N ASN A 36 -10.35 0.50 -9.63
CA ASN A 36 -10.49 1.03 -11.01
C ASN A 36 -9.60 0.30 -12.02
N GLY A 37 -9.49 -1.01 -11.88
CA GLY A 37 -8.68 -1.80 -12.80
C GLY A 37 -7.19 -1.78 -12.51
N ILE A 38 -6.77 -1.05 -11.48
CA ILE A 38 -5.37 -1.00 -11.08
C ILE A 38 -5.15 -2.00 -9.95
N THR A 39 -4.08 -2.77 -10.05
CA THR A 39 -3.74 -3.75 -9.03
C THR A 39 -2.45 -3.34 -8.34
N LEU A 40 -2.47 -3.35 -7.00
CA LEU A 40 -1.30 -3.08 -6.20
C LEU A 40 -0.96 -4.30 -5.36
N SER A 41 0.31 -4.64 -5.32
CA SER A 41 0.79 -5.70 -4.44
C SER A 41 1.55 -5.05 -3.29
N VAL A 42 0.98 -5.11 -2.10
CA VAL A 42 1.57 -4.48 -0.91
C VAL A 42 2.19 -5.56 -0.04
N PRO A 43 3.52 -5.55 0.13
CA PRO A 43 4.15 -6.53 1.02
C PRO A 43 3.81 -6.22 2.46
N VAL A 44 3.27 -7.20 3.16
CA VAL A 44 2.94 -7.06 4.58
C VAL A 44 3.72 -8.11 5.34
N HIS A 45 4.76 -7.67 6.04
CA HIS A 45 5.65 -8.55 6.77
C HIS A 45 5.67 -8.20 8.25
N LYS A 46 4.95 -8.95 9.04
CA LYS A 46 5.03 -8.83 10.50
C LYS A 46 4.91 -7.40 11.02
N ASN A 47 4.06 -6.61 10.41
CA ASN A 47 3.79 -5.27 10.92
C ASN A 47 5.05 -4.38 10.93
N GLU A 48 5.86 -4.49 9.88
CA GLU A 48 7.06 -3.68 9.76
C GLU A 48 6.82 -2.45 8.89
N ASP A 49 7.71 -1.48 9.02
CA ASP A 49 7.66 -0.29 8.18
C ASP A 49 8.00 -0.66 6.74
N LEU A 50 7.29 -0.05 5.81
CA LEU A 50 7.58 -0.26 4.40
C LEU A 50 8.90 0.41 4.03
N ASP A 51 9.65 -0.26 3.18
CA ASP A 51 10.87 0.33 2.64
C ASP A 51 10.51 1.58 1.84
N LYS A 52 11.37 2.58 1.95
CA LYS A 52 11.12 3.87 1.33
C LYS A 52 10.94 3.76 -0.19
N GLY A 53 11.78 2.96 -0.84
CA GLY A 53 11.67 2.77 -2.28
C GLY A 53 10.37 2.10 -2.68
N ILE A 54 9.99 1.05 -1.95
CA ILE A 54 8.75 0.33 -2.21
C ILE A 54 7.56 1.24 -1.96
N PHE A 55 7.59 1.99 -0.87
CA PHE A 55 6.51 2.90 -0.54
C PHE A 55 6.30 3.93 -1.63
N ASN A 56 7.37 4.53 -2.13
CA ASN A 56 7.29 5.51 -3.20
C ASN A 56 6.73 4.91 -4.48
N GLU A 57 7.13 3.71 -4.83
CA GLU A 57 6.62 3.03 -6.01
C GLU A 57 5.13 2.75 -5.89
N LEU A 58 4.70 2.31 -4.72
CA LEU A 58 3.29 2.03 -4.48
C LEU A 58 2.46 3.31 -4.57
N LEU A 59 2.99 4.41 -4.04
CA LEU A 59 2.30 5.69 -4.15
C LEU A 59 2.13 6.12 -5.59
N LYS A 60 3.15 5.92 -6.41
CA LYS A 60 3.07 6.26 -7.83
C LYS A 60 2.04 5.41 -8.55
N LYS A 61 2.06 4.11 -8.31
CA LYS A 61 1.12 3.20 -8.95
C LYS A 61 -0.31 3.47 -8.52
N ALA A 62 -0.49 3.87 -7.28
CA ALA A 62 -1.82 4.16 -6.75
C ALA A 62 -2.35 5.53 -7.18
N GLY A 63 -1.50 6.36 -7.76
CA GLY A 63 -1.91 7.68 -8.20
C GLY A 63 -1.77 8.77 -7.16
N TYR A 64 -1.17 8.48 -6.02
CA TYR A 64 -0.96 9.49 -4.98
C TYR A 64 0.24 10.38 -5.29
N LYS A 65 1.11 9.91 -6.18
CA LYS A 65 2.34 10.62 -6.49
C LYS A 65 2.61 10.51 -7.97
N LYS A 66 3.05 11.57 -8.56
CA LYS A 66 3.35 11.59 -10.00
C LYS A 66 4.79 11.24 -10.30
#